data_a87f5099a7de3fedfc4e4cd677c3517d
#
_entry.id   a87f5099a7de3fedfc4e4cd677c3517d
#
_cell.length_a   1.000
_cell.length_b   1.000
_cell.length_c   1.000
_cell.angle_alpha   90.00
_cell.angle_beta   90.00
_cell.angle_gamma   90.00
#
_symmetry.space_group_name_H-M   'P 1'
#
loop_
_entity.id
_entity.type
_entity.pdbx_description
1 polymer ?
#
loop_
_entity_poly.entity_id
_entity_poly.type
_entity_poly.pdbx_seq_one_letter_code
_entity_poly.pdbx_strand_id
1 'polypeptide(L)' 'MKDARISLEFKAKLLTDKDISEVNYSSTTENRVLYIIGVSQNENELKKVLNHASNVAGVKKIINLVIDKNSPDRKKHQND' A
#
# COMPACT_ATOMS: atom_id res chain seq x y z
N MET A 1 15.08 14.89 0.03
CA MET A 1 15.08 13.86 1.05
C MET A 1 14.67 12.53 0.48
N LYS A 2 15.42 11.49 0.81
CA LYS A 2 15.17 10.17 0.23
C LYS A 2 13.83 9.57 0.63
N ASP A 3 13.42 9.77 1.87
CA ASP A 3 12.16 9.19 2.34
C ASP A 3 10.95 9.83 1.69
N ALA A 4 10.96 11.15 1.54
CA ALA A 4 9.86 11.84 0.86
C ALA A 4 9.76 11.41 -0.60
N ARG A 5 10.92 11.20 -1.23
CA ARG A 5 10.96 10.76 -2.62
C ARG A 5 10.36 9.37 -2.79
N ILE A 6 10.63 8.48 -1.84
CA ILE A 6 10.09 7.13 -1.88
C ILE A 6 8.56 7.17 -1.84
N SER A 7 7.99 7.93 -0.92
CA SER A 7 6.53 8.05 -0.81
C SER A 7 5.91 8.65 -2.06
N LEU A 8 6.56 9.67 -2.63
CA LEU A 8 6.08 10.32 -3.85
C LEU A 8 6.12 9.36 -5.04
N GLU A 9 7.19 8.61 -5.16
CA GLU A 9 7.32 7.66 -6.26
C GLU A 9 6.26 6.56 -6.14
N PHE A 10 6.05 6.06 -4.94
CA PHE A 10 5.03 5.05 -4.70
C PHE A 10 3.65 5.57 -5.11
N LYS A 11 3.31 6.77 -4.66
CA LYS A 11 2.04 7.38 -5.00
C LYS A 11 1.88 7.54 -6.51
N ALA A 12 2.94 7.99 -7.18
CA ALA A 12 2.90 8.15 -8.63
C ALA A 12 2.66 6.82 -9.34
N LYS A 13 3.26 5.75 -8.84
CA LYS A 13 3.04 4.42 -9.43
C LYS A 13 1.58 3.99 -9.28
N LEU A 14 0.97 4.25 -8.13
CA LEU A 14 -0.44 3.90 -7.92
C LEU A 14 -1.34 4.71 -8.85
N LEU A 15 -1.03 5.98 -9.05
CA LEU A 15 -1.82 6.84 -9.92
C LEU A 15 -1.82 6.40 -11.38
N THR A 16 -0.77 5.70 -11.80
CA THR A 16 -0.69 5.23 -13.18
C THR A 16 -1.37 3.89 -13.39
N ASP A 17 -1.83 3.24 -12.34
CA ASP A 17 -2.47 1.93 -12.45
C ASP A 17 -3.97 2.09 -12.36
N LYS A 18 -4.65 1.81 -13.48
CA LYS A 18 -6.10 1.98 -13.57
C LYS A 18 -6.88 1.04 -12.66
N ASP A 19 -6.28 -0.05 -12.26
CA ASP A 19 -6.94 -1.05 -11.42
C ASP A 19 -6.85 -0.72 -9.94
N ILE A 20 -6.19 0.38 -9.59
CA ILE A 20 -5.98 0.77 -8.21
C ILE A 20 -6.61 2.13 -7.96
N SER A 21 -7.43 2.22 -6.90
CA SER A 21 -7.97 3.50 -6.44
C SER A 21 -6.97 4.12 -5.47
N GLU A 22 -6.12 5.00 -5.98
CA GLU A 22 -5.05 5.60 -5.20
C GLU A 22 -5.56 6.30 -3.95
N VAL A 23 -6.76 6.89 -4.02
CA VAL A 23 -7.32 7.61 -2.88
C VAL A 23 -7.58 6.75 -1.66
N ASN A 24 -7.63 5.43 -1.84
CA ASN A 24 -7.87 4.51 -0.73
C ASN A 24 -6.59 4.15 0.03
N TYR A 25 -5.46 4.69 -0.39
CA TYR A 25 -4.18 4.34 0.19
C TYR A 25 -3.43 5.57 0.64
N SER A 26 -2.73 5.42 1.76
CA SER A 26 -1.80 6.42 2.26
C SER A 26 -0.48 5.74 2.53
N SER A 27 0.59 6.48 2.40
CA SER A 27 1.90 5.93 2.69
C SER A 27 2.76 6.94 3.41
N THR A 28 3.68 6.41 4.19
CA THR A 28 4.70 7.23 4.83
C THR A 28 5.99 6.44 4.80
N THR A 29 7.10 7.13 4.79
CA THR A 29 8.41 6.48 4.72
C THR A 29 9.30 7.02 5.83
N GLU A 30 9.95 6.11 6.53
CA GLU A 30 10.87 6.46 7.60
C GLU A 30 12.05 5.50 7.54
N ASN A 31 13.26 6.04 7.43
CA ASN A 31 14.47 5.23 7.31
C ASN A 31 14.38 4.19 6.19
N ARG A 32 13.81 4.59 5.06
CA ARG A 32 13.61 3.74 3.88
C ARG A 32 12.65 2.58 4.11
N VAL A 33 11.91 2.62 5.20
CA VAL A 33 10.83 1.67 5.44
C VAL A 33 9.55 2.32 4.98
N LEU A 34 8.88 1.71 4.03
CA LEU A 34 7.63 2.22 3.46
C LEU A 34 6.45 1.60 4.19
N TYR A 35 5.66 2.43 4.86
CA TYR A 35 4.44 2.00 5.55
C TYR A 35 3.27 2.32 4.64
N ILE A 36 2.45 1.33 4.35
CA ILE A 36 1.28 1.47 3.48
C ILE A 36 0.03 1.22 4.29
N ILE A 37 -0.87 2.20 4.30
CA ILE A 37 -2.13 2.13 5.05
C ILE A 37 -3.26 2.34 4.06
N GLY A 38 -4.34 1.59 4.24
CA GLY A 38 -5.50 1.79 3.39
C GLY A 38 -6.43 0.59 3.38
N VAL A 39 -7.31 0.59 2.39
CA VAL A 39 -8.29 -0.49 2.20
C VAL A 39 -8.24 -0.90 0.75
N SER A 40 -7.96 -2.18 0.49
CA SER A 40 -8.01 -2.72 -0.85
C SER A 40 -9.38 -3.30 -1.13
N GLN A 41 -9.79 -3.23 -2.39
CA GLN A 41 -11.08 -3.79 -2.81
C GLN A 41 -11.07 -5.31 -2.80
N ASN A 42 -9.92 -5.88 -3.13
CA ASN A 42 -9.77 -7.33 -3.20
C ASN A 42 -8.29 -7.66 -3.13
N GLU A 43 -8.01 -8.96 -3.08
CA GLU A 43 -6.65 -9.44 -2.96
C GLU A 43 -5.78 -9.07 -4.16
N ASN A 44 -6.36 -9.07 -5.36
CA ASN A 44 -5.60 -8.72 -6.56
C ASN A 44 -5.12 -7.27 -6.52
N GLU A 45 -5.96 -6.36 -6.07
CA GLU A 45 -5.56 -4.96 -5.94
C GLU A 45 -4.42 -4.83 -4.92
N LEU A 46 -4.54 -5.52 -3.80
CA LEU A 46 -3.49 -5.49 -2.77
C LEU A 46 -2.17 -6.00 -3.33
N LYS A 47 -2.19 -7.08 -4.09
CA LYS A 47 -0.97 -7.61 -4.69
C LYS A 47 -0.31 -6.60 -5.62
N LYS A 48 -1.11 -5.89 -6.40
CA LYS A 48 -0.60 -4.85 -7.29
C LYS A 48 0.03 -3.71 -6.51
N VAL A 49 -0.64 -3.28 -5.44
CA VAL A 49 -0.11 -2.21 -4.60
C VAL A 49 1.25 -2.61 -4.02
N LEU A 50 1.35 -3.81 -3.48
CA LEU A 50 2.59 -4.30 -2.91
C LEU A 50 3.69 -4.46 -3.97
N ASN A 51 3.30 -4.89 -5.16
CA ASN A 51 4.25 -5.00 -6.26
C ASN A 51 4.81 -3.63 -6.65
N HIS A 52 3.96 -2.61 -6.73
CA HIS A 52 4.42 -1.25 -7.01
C HIS A 52 5.38 -0.78 -5.92
N ALA A 53 5.04 -1.06 -4.67
CA ALA A 53 5.89 -0.67 -3.55
C ALA A 53 7.28 -1.31 -3.64
N SER A 54 7.35 -2.58 -4.02
CA SER A 54 8.61 -3.29 -4.11
C SER A 54 9.49 -2.79 -5.26
N ASN A 55 8.91 -2.08 -6.21
CA ASN A 55 9.63 -1.55 -7.35
C ASN A 55 10.09 -0.09 -7.15
N VAL A 56 9.80 0.49 -6.01
CA VAL A 56 10.26 1.85 -5.71
C VAL A 56 11.74 1.81 -5.31
N ALA A 57 12.53 2.64 -5.99
CA ALA A 57 13.96 2.70 -5.70
C ALA A 57 14.21 3.22 -4.28
N GLY A 58 15.10 2.55 -3.57
CA GLY A 58 15.50 2.98 -2.23
C GLY A 58 14.69 2.38 -1.10
N VAL A 59 13.62 1.65 -1.38
CA VAL A 59 12.85 0.97 -0.34
C VAL A 59 13.67 -0.17 0.24
N LYS A 60 13.82 -0.15 1.54
CA LYS A 60 14.54 -1.17 2.28
C LYS A 60 13.60 -2.24 2.80
N LYS A 61 12.40 -1.82 3.22
CA LYS A 61 11.41 -2.71 3.81
C LYS A 61 10.01 -2.13 3.57
N ILE A 62 9.03 -3.01 3.49
CA ILE A 62 7.63 -2.61 3.32
C ILE A 62 6.84 -3.15 4.50
N ILE A 63 6.09 -2.26 5.17
CA ILE A 63 5.17 -2.63 6.22
C ILE A 63 3.76 -2.48 5.66
N ASN A 64 3.09 -3.60 5.51
CA ASN A 64 1.75 -3.63 4.93
C ASN A 64 0.69 -3.54 6.03
N LEU A 65 0.02 -2.39 6.09
CA LEU A 65 -1.07 -2.15 7.02
C LEU A 65 -2.39 -1.99 6.28
N VAL A 66 -2.46 -2.53 5.06
CA VAL A 66 -3.66 -2.44 4.24
C VAL A 66 -4.66 -3.51 4.68
N ILE A 67 -5.92 -3.11 4.77
CA ILE A 67 -7.02 -4.01 5.11
C ILE A 67 -7.67 -4.46 3.81
N ASP A 68 -7.83 -5.76 3.65
CA ASP A 68 -8.58 -6.30 2.51
C ASP A 68 -10.07 -6.25 2.87
N LYS A 69 -10.82 -5.53 2.09
CA LYS A 69 -12.25 -5.33 2.33
C LYS A 69 -13.02 -6.64 2.41
N ASN A 70 -12.59 -7.65 1.69
CA ASN A 70 -13.25 -8.94 1.63
C ASN A 70 -12.60 -10.01 2.49
N SER A 71 -11.69 -9.62 3.36
CA SER A 71 -10.97 -10.57 4.20
C SER A 71 -11.90 -11.26 5.21
N PRO A 72 -11.87 -12.59 5.28
CA PRO A 72 -12.63 -13.32 6.31
C PRO A 72 -12.21 -12.94 7.72
N ASP A 73 -10.94 -12.65 7.93
CA ASP A 73 -10.44 -12.27 9.25
C ASP A 73 -11.09 -10.99 9.73
N ARG A 74 -11.28 -10.05 8.82
CA ARG A 74 -11.93 -8.81 9.15
C ARG A 74 -13.36 -9.04 9.64
N LYS A 75 -14.08 -9.98 8.99
CA LYS A 75 -15.44 -10.31 9.39
C LYS A 75 -15.48 -10.92 10.77
N LYS A 76 -14.52 -11.77 11.10
CA LYS A 76 -14.43 -12.35 12.43
C LYS A 76 -14.29 -11.29 13.50
N HIS A 77 -13.46 -10.31 13.27
CA HIS A 77 -13.26 -9.23 14.21
C HIS A 77 -14.52 -8.45 14.45
N GLN A 78 -15.31 -8.26 13.41
CA GLN A 78 -16.55 -7.51 13.54
C GLN A 78 -17.60 -8.25 14.37
N ASN A 79 -17.52 -9.55 14.41
CA ASN A 79 -18.47 -10.36 15.16
C ASN A 79 -18.14 -10.49 16.62
N ASP A 80 -16.97 -10.09 16.99
CA ASP A 80 -16.55 -10.09 18.37
C ASP A 80 -17.06 -8.86 19.09
#